data_960274ceb036c2254b5030745c245e0d
#
_entry.id   960274ceb036c2254b5030745c245e0d
#
_cell.length_a   1.000
_cell.length_b   1.000
_cell.length_c   1.000
_cell.angle_alpha   90.00
_cell.angle_beta   90.00
_cell.angle_gamma   90.00
#
_symmetry.space_group_name_H-M   'P 1'
#
loop_
_entity.id
_entity.type
_entity.pdbx_description
1 polymer ?
#
loop_
_entity_poly.entity_id
_entity_poly.type
_entity_poly.pdbx_seq_one_letter_code
_entity_poly.pdbx_strand_id
1 'polypeptide(L)'
;ELDALYKQLDALTEQDTLILAGSIPSSLPSDMYELIMERLQHKNIRIVVDATKDLLTRVLPYKPFLIKPNNHELSEIFGRTLSTKDDLVEAAKALQEKGAQHVLISMAGDGAIMVAADGTVYTSPAPKGTLVNSVGAGDSMVAGFITGFEKTGDLQESLYWGISSGSASAY
;
A
#
# COMPACT_ATOMS: atom_id res chain seq x y z
N GLU A 1 0.20 24.98 -10.77
CA GLU A 1 0.88 23.80 -10.20
C GLU A 1 0.11 22.51 -10.52
N LEU A 2 -1.22 22.46 -10.29
CA LEU A 2 -2.05 21.28 -10.62
C LEU A 2 -1.99 20.90 -12.11
N ASP A 3 -1.99 21.88 -13.01
CA ASP A 3 -1.86 21.60 -14.45
C ASP A 3 -0.54 20.91 -14.81
N ALA A 4 0.54 21.23 -14.07
CA ALA A 4 1.83 20.58 -14.26
C ALA A 4 1.80 19.13 -13.76
N LEU A 5 1.16 18.88 -12.61
CA LEU A 5 0.93 17.52 -12.09
C LEU A 5 0.11 16.69 -13.09
N TYR A 6 -1.01 17.22 -13.58
CA TYR A 6 -1.86 16.51 -14.53
C TYR A 6 -1.14 16.18 -15.84
N LYS A 7 -0.29 17.07 -16.34
CA LYS A 7 0.55 16.77 -17.52
C LYS A 7 1.53 15.64 -17.27
N GLN A 8 2.13 15.55 -16.07
CA GLN A 8 3.00 14.45 -15.70
C GLN A 8 2.21 13.13 -15.59
N LEU A 9 1.03 13.15 -14.96
CA LEU A 9 0.16 11.99 -14.88
C LEU A 9 -0.29 11.50 -16.27
N ASP A 10 -0.60 12.42 -17.18
CA ASP A 10 -0.99 12.09 -18.55
C ASP A 10 0.15 11.46 -19.37
N ALA A 11 1.40 11.73 -19.01
CA ALA A 11 2.57 11.15 -19.66
C ALA A 11 2.87 9.71 -19.19
N LEU A 12 2.29 9.26 -18.06
CA LEU A 12 2.48 7.90 -17.55
C LEU A 12 1.92 6.85 -18.52
N THR A 13 2.58 5.70 -18.57
CA THR A 13 2.26 4.56 -19.42
C THR A 13 2.01 3.29 -18.59
N GLU A 14 1.57 2.22 -19.20
CA GLU A 14 1.39 0.91 -18.55
C GLU A 14 2.68 0.30 -17.98
N GLN A 15 3.85 0.83 -18.35
CA GLN A 15 5.15 0.40 -17.81
C GLN A 15 5.51 1.11 -16.52
N ASP A 16 4.77 2.18 -16.17
CA ASP A 16 5.04 2.96 -14.98
C ASP A 16 4.28 2.43 -13.75
N THR A 17 4.85 2.64 -12.59
CA THR A 17 4.20 2.42 -11.29
C THR A 17 4.04 3.77 -10.60
N LEU A 18 2.81 4.14 -10.29
CA LEU A 18 2.50 5.35 -9.54
C LEU A 18 2.27 5.00 -8.06
N ILE A 19 2.95 5.70 -7.17
CA ILE A 19 2.75 5.56 -5.72
C ILE A 19 2.08 6.83 -5.19
N LEU A 20 0.90 6.66 -4.59
CA LEU A 20 0.18 7.70 -3.86
C LEU A 20 0.39 7.45 -2.37
N ALA A 21 1.21 8.28 -1.71
CA ALA A 21 1.58 8.09 -0.31
C ALA A 21 1.38 9.37 0.51
N GLY A 22 1.04 9.18 1.78
CA GLY A 22 0.90 10.24 2.75
C GLY A 22 -0.44 10.97 2.72
N SER A 23 -0.45 12.19 3.27
CA SER A 23 -1.63 13.05 3.38
C SER A 23 -1.69 14.08 2.27
N ILE A 24 -2.91 14.49 1.91
CA ILE A 24 -3.13 15.57 0.94
C ILE A 24 -2.97 16.91 1.66
N PRO A 25 -2.12 17.83 1.14
CA PRO A 25 -2.01 19.19 1.67
C PRO A 25 -3.35 19.91 1.66
N SER A 26 -3.62 20.73 2.69
CA SER A 26 -4.89 21.47 2.82
C SER A 26 -5.16 22.47 1.68
N SER A 27 -4.14 22.80 0.90
CA SER A 27 -4.25 23.65 -0.30
C SER A 27 -4.77 22.90 -1.54
N LEU A 28 -4.90 21.58 -1.47
CA LEU A 28 -5.41 20.72 -2.55
C LEU A 28 -6.80 20.16 -2.19
N PRO A 29 -7.60 19.77 -3.19
CA PRO A 29 -8.85 19.07 -2.95
C PRO A 29 -8.64 17.79 -2.11
N SER A 30 -9.51 17.55 -1.14
CA SER A 30 -9.41 16.37 -0.25
C SER A 30 -9.62 15.04 -0.97
N ASP A 31 -10.16 15.05 -2.18
CA ASP A 31 -10.40 13.93 -3.08
C ASP A 31 -9.31 13.76 -4.17
N MET A 32 -8.15 14.40 -3.97
CA MET A 32 -7.07 14.40 -4.97
C MET A 32 -6.66 13.01 -5.42
N TYR A 33 -6.62 12.02 -4.52
CA TYR A 33 -6.26 10.65 -4.87
C TYR A 33 -7.32 9.99 -5.76
N GLU A 34 -8.59 10.24 -5.48
CA GLU A 34 -9.71 9.78 -6.31
C GLU A 34 -9.61 10.40 -7.71
N LEU A 35 -9.40 11.73 -7.81
CA LEU A 35 -9.25 12.44 -9.08
C LEU A 35 -8.07 11.91 -9.91
N ILE A 36 -6.95 11.59 -9.26
CA ILE A 36 -5.79 10.99 -9.93
C ILE A 36 -6.14 9.60 -10.45
N MET A 37 -6.75 8.76 -9.63
CA MET A 37 -7.09 7.40 -10.02
C MET A 37 -8.18 7.36 -11.11
N GLU A 38 -9.18 8.21 -11.03
CA GLU A 38 -10.20 8.37 -12.07
C GLU A 38 -9.56 8.77 -13.42
N ARG A 39 -8.63 9.75 -13.38
CA ARG A 39 -7.90 10.20 -14.58
C ARG A 39 -7.10 9.09 -15.24
N LEU A 40 -6.53 8.18 -14.45
CA LEU A 40 -5.62 7.14 -14.93
C LEU A 40 -6.28 5.77 -15.15
N GLN A 41 -7.57 5.60 -14.81
CA GLN A 41 -8.25 4.30 -14.80
C GLN A 41 -8.22 3.54 -16.15
N HIS A 42 -8.06 4.25 -17.28
CA HIS A 42 -8.04 3.68 -18.62
C HIS A 42 -6.61 3.38 -19.14
N LYS A 43 -5.58 3.68 -18.36
CA LYS A 43 -4.16 3.55 -18.79
C LYS A 43 -3.49 2.24 -18.37
N ASN A 44 -4.15 1.38 -17.59
CA ASN A 44 -3.59 0.15 -17.03
C ASN A 44 -2.29 0.36 -16.22
N ILE A 45 -2.14 1.54 -15.61
CA ILE A 45 -0.98 1.85 -14.77
C ILE A 45 -1.10 1.08 -13.45
N ARG A 46 0.02 0.58 -12.96
CA ARG A 46 0.09 0.00 -11.62
C ARG A 46 0.07 1.12 -10.59
N ILE A 47 -1.00 1.21 -9.79
CA ILE A 47 -1.14 2.24 -8.77
C ILE A 47 -1.09 1.62 -7.38
N VAL A 48 -0.17 2.11 -6.56
CA VAL A 48 0.04 1.72 -5.16
C VAL A 48 -0.46 2.86 -4.28
N VAL A 49 -1.24 2.53 -3.24
CA VAL A 49 -1.78 3.55 -2.32
C VAL A 49 -1.34 3.22 -0.89
N ASP A 50 -0.56 4.12 -0.31
CA ASP A 50 -0.18 4.12 1.11
C ASP A 50 -0.79 5.35 1.79
N ALA A 51 -2.05 5.24 2.14
CA ALA A 51 -2.84 6.30 2.73
C ALA A 51 -3.69 5.76 3.88
N THR A 52 -4.19 6.67 4.72
CA THR A 52 -4.95 6.31 5.91
C THR A 52 -6.44 6.62 5.78
N LYS A 53 -7.28 5.90 6.53
CA LYS A 53 -8.71 6.19 6.71
C LYS A 53 -9.47 6.39 5.38
N ASP A 54 -10.14 7.53 5.29
CA ASP A 54 -11.00 7.84 4.14
C ASP A 54 -10.23 7.94 2.82
N LEU A 55 -8.98 8.42 2.83
CA LEU A 55 -8.15 8.48 1.63
C LEU A 55 -7.93 7.09 1.03
N LEU A 56 -7.74 6.08 1.87
CA LEU A 56 -7.57 4.70 1.43
C LEU A 56 -8.90 4.12 0.93
N THR A 57 -9.97 4.28 1.70
CA THR A 57 -11.25 3.62 1.37
C THR A 57 -11.92 4.18 0.12
N ARG A 58 -11.75 5.47 -0.16
CA ARG A 58 -12.32 6.14 -1.33
C ARG A 58 -11.67 5.73 -2.65
N VAL A 59 -10.42 5.28 -2.63
CA VAL A 59 -9.72 4.84 -3.86
C VAL A 59 -9.97 3.39 -4.23
N LEU A 60 -10.57 2.58 -3.35
CA LEU A 60 -10.80 1.16 -3.58
C LEU A 60 -11.63 0.87 -4.84
N PRO A 61 -12.70 1.63 -5.18
CA PRO A 61 -13.47 1.40 -6.40
C PRO A 61 -12.65 1.49 -7.69
N TYR A 62 -11.52 2.20 -7.66
CA TYR A 62 -10.61 2.36 -8.79
C TYR A 62 -9.58 1.21 -8.90
N LYS A 63 -9.69 0.18 -8.06
CA LYS A 63 -8.91 -1.06 -8.10
C LYS A 63 -7.39 -0.83 -8.02
N PRO A 64 -6.87 -0.19 -6.96
CA PRO A 64 -5.43 -0.05 -6.78
C PRO A 64 -4.75 -1.42 -6.81
N PHE A 65 -3.57 -1.49 -7.44
CA PHE A 65 -2.76 -2.70 -7.50
C PHE A 65 -2.36 -3.19 -6.11
N LEU A 66 -1.92 -2.26 -5.26
CA LEU A 66 -1.50 -2.55 -3.89
C LEU A 66 -1.98 -1.44 -2.96
N ILE A 67 -2.50 -1.82 -1.80
CA ILE A 67 -2.67 -0.93 -0.66
C ILE A 67 -1.84 -1.43 0.51
N LYS A 68 -1.31 -0.50 1.36
CA LYS A 68 -0.52 -0.86 2.53
C LYS A 68 -1.06 -0.23 3.82
N PRO A 69 -2.15 -0.71 4.39
CA PRO A 69 -2.52 -0.33 5.75
C PRO A 69 -1.62 -1.01 6.79
N ASN A 70 -1.46 -0.41 7.96
CA ASN A 70 -0.97 -1.12 9.13
C ASN A 70 -2.13 -1.75 9.92
N ASN A 71 -1.82 -2.62 10.91
CA ASN A 71 -2.82 -3.31 11.72
C ASN A 71 -3.72 -2.36 12.53
N HIS A 72 -3.22 -1.19 12.94
CA HIS A 72 -4.00 -0.18 13.66
C HIS A 72 -4.97 0.55 12.71
N GLU A 73 -4.49 0.95 11.54
CA GLU A 73 -5.31 1.58 10.49
C GLU A 73 -6.44 0.66 10.03
N LEU A 74 -6.17 -0.64 9.87
CA LEU A 74 -7.21 -1.62 9.59
C LEU A 74 -8.26 -1.67 10.71
N SER A 75 -7.83 -1.71 11.97
CA SER A 75 -8.74 -1.70 13.11
C SER A 75 -9.62 -0.44 13.12
N GLU A 76 -9.05 0.73 12.78
CA GLU A 76 -9.82 1.97 12.63
C GLU A 76 -10.83 1.91 11.48
N ILE A 77 -10.44 1.41 10.30
CA ILE A 77 -11.32 1.28 9.12
C ILE A 77 -12.54 0.39 9.43
N PHE A 78 -12.32 -0.69 10.18
CA PHE A 78 -13.39 -1.65 10.52
C PHE A 78 -14.10 -1.34 11.84
N GLY A 79 -13.67 -0.31 12.58
CA GLY A 79 -14.28 0.10 13.85
C GLY A 79 -14.20 -0.98 14.95
N ARG A 80 -13.29 -1.93 14.85
CA ARG A 80 -13.06 -3.01 15.80
C ARG A 80 -11.59 -3.37 15.93
N THR A 81 -11.18 -3.87 17.09
CA THR A 81 -9.82 -4.39 17.26
C THR A 81 -9.63 -5.66 16.46
N LEU A 82 -8.58 -5.71 15.65
CA LEU A 82 -8.14 -6.88 14.90
C LEU A 82 -6.91 -7.46 15.60
N SER A 83 -7.09 -8.54 16.37
CA SER A 83 -6.06 -9.05 17.28
C SER A 83 -5.34 -10.27 16.75
N THR A 84 -5.96 -10.99 15.83
CA THR A 84 -5.41 -12.24 15.29
C THR A 84 -5.01 -12.08 13.82
N LYS A 85 -4.14 -12.98 13.36
CA LYS A 85 -3.80 -13.06 11.93
C LYS A 85 -5.05 -13.29 11.07
N ASP A 86 -5.97 -14.11 11.54
CA ASP A 86 -7.19 -14.42 10.80
C ASP A 86 -8.09 -13.18 10.70
N ASP A 87 -8.22 -12.37 11.76
CA ASP A 87 -8.92 -11.07 11.70
C ASP A 87 -8.32 -10.15 10.65
N LEU A 88 -6.99 -10.06 10.60
CA LEU A 88 -6.29 -9.19 9.64
C LEU A 88 -6.47 -9.68 8.20
N VAL A 89 -6.41 -10.99 7.98
CA VAL A 89 -6.63 -11.60 6.65
C VAL A 89 -8.09 -11.39 6.21
N GLU A 90 -9.07 -11.57 7.10
CA GLU A 90 -10.48 -11.30 6.81
C GLU A 90 -10.70 -9.84 6.44
N ALA A 91 -10.13 -8.92 7.21
CA ALA A 91 -10.21 -7.49 6.92
C ALA A 91 -9.57 -7.14 5.56
N ALA A 92 -8.41 -7.73 5.22
CA ALA A 92 -7.78 -7.56 3.92
C ALA A 92 -8.68 -8.04 2.78
N LYS A 93 -9.29 -9.21 2.90
CA LYS A 93 -10.23 -9.75 1.92
C LYS A 93 -11.44 -8.84 1.73
N ALA A 94 -11.97 -8.27 2.82
CA ALA A 94 -13.06 -7.30 2.72
C ALA A 94 -12.65 -6.00 1.98
N LEU A 95 -11.38 -5.59 2.05
CA LEU A 95 -10.87 -4.48 1.23
C LEU A 95 -10.67 -4.90 -0.24
N GLN A 96 -10.33 -6.16 -0.50
CA GLN A 96 -10.28 -6.70 -1.87
C GLN A 96 -11.68 -6.74 -2.50
N GLU A 97 -12.70 -7.14 -1.76
CA GLU A 97 -14.11 -7.10 -2.23
C GLU A 97 -14.55 -5.68 -2.61
N LYS A 98 -13.97 -4.65 -1.97
CA LYS A 98 -14.20 -3.24 -2.32
C LYS A 98 -13.35 -2.75 -3.50
N GLY A 99 -12.37 -3.54 -3.96
CA GLY A 99 -11.62 -3.26 -5.17
C GLY A 99 -10.11 -3.38 -5.10
N ALA A 100 -9.47 -3.36 -3.92
CA ALA A 100 -8.01 -3.55 -3.84
C ALA A 100 -7.60 -4.89 -4.46
N GLN A 101 -6.55 -4.90 -5.28
CA GLN A 101 -6.06 -6.16 -5.85
C GLN A 101 -5.20 -6.92 -4.82
N HIS A 102 -4.20 -6.25 -4.26
CA HIS A 102 -3.30 -6.79 -3.25
C HIS A 102 -3.36 -5.94 -1.97
N VAL A 103 -3.26 -6.58 -0.81
CA VAL A 103 -3.25 -5.91 0.48
C VAL A 103 -2.02 -6.33 1.27
N LEU A 104 -1.12 -5.38 1.55
CA LEU A 104 0.07 -5.55 2.37
C LEU A 104 -0.18 -4.93 3.75
N ILE A 105 -0.25 -5.76 4.79
CA ILE A 105 -0.49 -5.30 6.16
C ILE A 105 0.84 -5.24 6.90
N SER A 106 1.27 -4.06 7.30
CA SER A 106 2.45 -3.89 8.13
C SER A 106 2.10 -4.01 9.62
N MET A 107 2.94 -4.74 10.38
CA MET A 107 2.72 -5.02 11.81
C MET A 107 3.95 -4.66 12.65
N ALA A 108 4.70 -3.66 12.23
CA ALA A 108 5.94 -3.23 12.87
C ALA A 108 6.88 -4.40 13.18
N GLY A 109 7.30 -4.59 14.44
CA GLY A 109 8.19 -5.68 14.87
C GLY A 109 7.66 -7.10 14.65
N ASP A 110 6.36 -7.26 14.42
CA ASP A 110 5.74 -8.56 14.12
C ASP A 110 5.82 -8.93 12.63
N GLY A 111 6.35 -8.03 11.79
CA GLY A 111 6.53 -8.27 10.36
C GLY A 111 5.38 -7.80 9.50
N ALA A 112 4.97 -8.60 8.53
CA ALA A 112 3.87 -8.25 7.65
C ALA A 112 3.09 -9.46 7.11
N ILE A 113 1.86 -9.19 6.69
CA ILE A 113 0.97 -10.12 5.99
C ILE A 113 0.66 -9.51 4.63
N MET A 114 0.75 -10.34 3.59
CA MET A 114 0.34 -10.01 2.24
C MET A 114 -0.83 -10.90 1.83
N VAL A 115 -1.92 -10.30 1.40
CA VAL A 115 -3.05 -11.03 0.79
C VAL A 115 -3.07 -10.68 -0.69
N ALA A 116 -2.77 -11.66 -1.52
CA ALA A 116 -2.72 -11.54 -2.97
C ALA A 116 -4.12 -11.53 -3.60
N ALA A 117 -4.24 -11.04 -4.84
CA ALA A 117 -5.52 -10.94 -5.55
C ALA A 117 -6.22 -12.30 -5.75
N ASP A 118 -5.48 -13.40 -5.78
CA ASP A 118 -6.01 -14.77 -5.86
C ASP A 118 -6.40 -15.36 -4.49
N GLY A 119 -6.28 -14.57 -3.41
CA GLY A 119 -6.55 -14.98 -2.04
C GLY A 119 -5.40 -15.68 -1.33
N THR A 120 -4.25 -15.89 -2.00
CA THR A 120 -3.05 -16.46 -1.36
C THR A 120 -2.53 -15.52 -0.27
N VAL A 121 -2.15 -16.09 0.87
CA VAL A 121 -1.66 -15.34 2.03
C VAL A 121 -0.19 -15.66 2.26
N TYR A 122 0.65 -14.65 2.18
CA TYR A 122 2.06 -14.71 2.53
C TYR A 122 2.30 -14.00 3.85
N THR A 123 3.24 -14.50 4.64
CA THR A 123 3.65 -13.84 5.89
C THR A 123 5.16 -13.87 6.01
N SER A 124 5.71 -12.81 6.58
CA SER A 124 7.13 -12.77 6.91
C SER A 124 7.32 -12.03 8.24
N PRO A 125 8.12 -12.58 9.16
CA PRO A 125 8.50 -11.87 10.38
C PRO A 125 9.42 -10.70 10.03
N ALA A 126 9.45 -9.68 10.89
CA ALA A 126 10.47 -8.64 10.80
C ALA A 126 11.86 -9.21 11.15
N PRO A 127 12.93 -8.78 10.46
CA PRO A 127 14.30 -9.04 10.92
C PRO A 127 14.51 -8.52 12.35
N LYS A 128 15.37 -9.19 13.10
CA LYS A 128 15.73 -8.73 14.45
C LYS A 128 16.70 -7.56 14.34
N GLY A 129 16.42 -6.48 15.05
CA GLY A 129 17.26 -5.29 15.09
C GLY A 129 16.90 -4.41 16.29
N THR A 130 17.68 -3.37 16.51
CA THR A 130 17.37 -2.37 17.53
C THR A 130 16.69 -1.19 16.85
N LEU A 131 15.44 -0.93 17.24
CA LEU A 131 14.69 0.18 16.70
C LEU A 131 15.35 1.52 17.05
N VAL A 132 15.74 2.27 16.03
CA VAL A 132 16.29 3.63 16.17
C VAL A 132 15.21 4.66 15.82
N ASN A 133 14.58 4.52 14.66
CA ASN A 133 13.51 5.43 14.24
C ASN A 133 12.62 4.75 13.20
N SER A 134 11.31 4.67 13.45
CA SER A 134 10.34 4.06 12.53
C SER A 134 9.79 5.00 11.45
N VAL A 135 10.14 6.29 11.49
CA VAL A 135 9.68 7.27 10.49
C VAL A 135 10.22 6.90 9.11
N GLY A 136 9.32 6.79 8.11
CA GLY A 136 9.68 6.38 6.76
C GLY A 136 9.84 4.87 6.54
N ALA A 137 9.76 4.05 7.60
CA ALA A 137 9.84 2.59 7.45
C ALA A 137 8.71 2.02 6.57
N GLY A 138 7.50 2.60 6.67
CA GLY A 138 6.38 2.26 5.80
C GLY A 138 6.64 2.58 4.33
N ASP A 139 7.15 3.78 4.05
CA ASP A 139 7.52 4.21 2.68
C ASP A 139 8.62 3.33 2.12
N SER A 140 9.64 3.02 2.94
CA SER A 140 10.73 2.11 2.56
C SER A 140 10.22 0.69 2.28
N MET A 141 9.22 0.22 3.03
CA MET A 141 8.57 -1.07 2.77
C MET A 141 7.86 -1.08 1.42
N VAL A 142 7.11 -0.03 1.07
CA VAL A 142 6.46 0.10 -0.25
C VAL A 142 7.50 0.11 -1.35
N ALA A 143 8.55 0.92 -1.23
CA ALA A 143 9.62 1.02 -2.22
C ALA A 143 10.33 -0.32 -2.44
N GLY A 144 10.67 -1.02 -1.35
CA GLY A 144 11.26 -2.36 -1.40
C GLY A 144 10.34 -3.38 -2.06
N PHE A 145 9.06 -3.40 -1.68
CA PHE A 145 8.08 -4.30 -2.27
C PHE A 145 7.96 -4.11 -3.78
N ILE A 146 7.79 -2.87 -4.24
CA ILE A 146 7.67 -2.57 -5.67
C ILE A 146 8.95 -2.91 -6.42
N THR A 147 10.12 -2.60 -5.85
CA THR A 147 11.41 -2.98 -6.45
C THR A 147 11.55 -4.51 -6.60
N GLY A 148 11.16 -5.27 -5.58
CA GLY A 148 11.13 -6.73 -5.64
C GLY A 148 10.19 -7.24 -6.71
N PHE A 149 8.98 -6.69 -6.78
CA PHE A 149 7.98 -7.08 -7.76
C PHE A 149 8.41 -6.78 -9.21
N GLU A 150 8.98 -5.62 -9.47
CA GLU A 150 9.48 -5.27 -10.81
C GLU A 150 10.64 -6.15 -11.27
N LYS A 151 11.45 -6.63 -10.33
CA LYS A 151 12.58 -7.51 -10.65
C LYS A 151 12.20 -8.97 -10.83
N THR A 152 11.23 -9.48 -10.08
CA THR A 152 10.96 -10.92 -10.00
C THR A 152 9.56 -11.31 -10.48
N GLY A 153 8.59 -10.40 -10.42
CA GLY A 153 7.17 -10.70 -10.64
C GLY A 153 6.56 -11.58 -9.52
N ASP A 154 7.33 -11.90 -8.48
CA ASP A 154 6.92 -12.79 -7.40
C ASP A 154 6.51 -12.00 -6.15
N LEU A 155 5.30 -12.24 -5.63
CA LEU A 155 4.74 -11.51 -4.49
C LEU A 155 5.41 -11.87 -3.17
N GLN A 156 5.86 -13.12 -3.01
CA GLN A 156 6.55 -13.55 -1.79
C GLN A 156 7.94 -12.91 -1.70
N GLU A 157 8.68 -12.92 -2.79
CA GLU A 157 9.96 -12.22 -2.89
C GLU A 157 9.78 -10.71 -2.66
N SER A 158 8.74 -10.12 -3.25
CA SER A 158 8.39 -8.71 -3.06
C SER A 158 8.13 -8.38 -1.59
N LEU A 159 7.42 -9.25 -0.87
CA LEU A 159 7.20 -9.12 0.56
C LEU A 159 8.52 -9.10 1.34
N TYR A 160 9.46 -10.00 1.02
CA TYR A 160 10.78 -10.04 1.67
C TYR A 160 11.60 -8.79 1.40
N TRP A 161 11.59 -8.29 0.17
CA TRP A 161 12.23 -7.00 -0.17
C TRP A 161 11.61 -5.85 0.61
N GLY A 162 10.29 -5.80 0.70
CA GLY A 162 9.57 -4.76 1.44
C GLY A 162 9.93 -4.76 2.92
N ILE A 163 9.83 -5.90 3.59
CA ILE A 163 10.15 -6.03 5.01
C ILE A 163 11.62 -5.70 5.27
N SER A 164 12.52 -6.20 4.44
CA SER A 164 13.97 -5.92 4.59
C SER A 164 14.27 -4.42 4.48
N SER A 165 13.67 -3.74 3.49
CA SER A 165 13.85 -2.30 3.29
C SER A 165 13.24 -1.48 4.44
N GLY A 166 12.03 -1.81 4.89
CA GLY A 166 11.38 -1.15 6.02
C GLY A 166 12.15 -1.32 7.31
N SER A 167 12.65 -2.54 7.57
CA SER A 167 13.46 -2.83 8.77
C SER A 167 14.81 -2.13 8.73
N ALA A 168 15.49 -2.12 7.58
CA ALA A 168 16.76 -1.42 7.42
C ALA A 168 16.64 0.10 7.62
N SER A 169 15.46 0.66 7.27
CA SER A 169 15.18 2.09 7.50
C SER A 169 14.88 2.39 8.98
N ALA A 170 14.43 1.39 9.75
CA ALA A 170 14.01 1.57 11.14
C ALA A 170 15.14 1.29 12.15
N TYR A 171 16.17 0.50 11.79
CA TYR A 171 17.27 0.04 12.65
C TYR A 171 18.54 0.81 12.39
#